data_2238bbe6d5d316fee986d4c949425afb
#
_entry.id   2238bbe6d5d316fee986d4c949425afb
#
_cell.length_a   1.000
_cell.length_b   1.000
_cell.length_c   1.000
_cell.angle_alpha   90.00
_cell.angle_beta   90.00
_cell.angle_gamma   90.00
#
_symmetry.space_group_name_H-M   'P 1'
#
loop_
_entity.id
_entity.type
_entity.pdbx_description
1 polymer ?
#
loop_
_entity_poly.entity_id
_entity_poly.type
_entity_poly.pdbx_seq_one_letter_code
_entity_poly.pdbx_strand_id
1 'polypeptide(L)'
;MKVSKLLSTSGLVTGLALFSAAAFAADSVEVLHWWTSGGEAAALNVLKQDLEKEGITWQDMPVAGGGGEQAMTALRARVTAGNPPTAVQMLGFDITDWAKQGVVADLNELAAKEGWDKVVPPALQAFSKYDGKWVAAPVNVHSTNWVWANKEIFDKLGLKQPTNWDELIAALDKIKEAGYTAVAHGGQPWQEATIFDAVVMSTGGPEFYKKAFIDLDPAALGSDTMVQAFERLTKLRSYVDDNFSGRDWNLASAMVIDGKAGVQFMGDWAKGEFLKAGKVPGKDFLCFRFPGTQGDVTFNSDQFVMFKVGDDRKAAQEKLASAIMSPSFQVAFNKVKGSVPARTDVDGSDLDACGQQGMKDLAEASKNGTLFGSMAHGHAAPAAVKNATYDVITAEFNGEMDAKTAAAELVKAVAAAQ
;
A
#
# COMPACT_ATOMS: atom_id res chain seq x y z
N MET A 1 83.62 -37.14 -3.78
CA MET A 1 82.39 -36.92 -3.02
C MET A 1 81.38 -36.23 -3.96
N LYS A 2 80.29 -36.93 -4.30
CA LYS A 2 79.31 -36.51 -5.30
C LYS A 2 78.27 -35.62 -4.60
N VAL A 3 78.03 -34.41 -5.16
CA VAL A 3 76.95 -33.53 -4.76
C VAL A 3 75.87 -33.65 -5.82
N SER A 4 74.74 -34.17 -5.45
CA SER A 4 73.54 -34.28 -6.31
C SER A 4 72.69 -33.00 -6.21
N LYS A 5 72.37 -32.42 -7.37
CA LYS A 5 71.46 -31.29 -7.52
C LYS A 5 70.04 -31.81 -7.50
N LEU A 6 69.19 -31.29 -6.57
CA LEU A 6 67.72 -31.40 -6.64
C LEU A 6 67.19 -30.19 -7.46
N LEU A 7 66.49 -30.49 -8.54
CA LEU A 7 65.63 -29.53 -9.24
C LEU A 7 64.26 -29.51 -8.58
N SER A 8 63.86 -28.39 -8.05
CA SER A 8 62.47 -28.14 -7.61
C SER A 8 61.66 -27.55 -8.76
N THR A 9 60.73 -28.28 -9.26
CA THR A 9 59.70 -27.80 -10.20
C THR A 9 58.53 -27.19 -9.41
N SER A 10 58.43 -25.86 -9.46
CA SER A 10 57.29 -25.10 -8.95
C SER A 10 56.13 -25.19 -9.96
N GLY A 11 55.13 -26.00 -9.64
CA GLY A 11 53.88 -26.03 -10.42
C GLY A 11 53.01 -24.85 -10.05
N LEU A 12 52.74 -23.97 -11.03
CA LEU A 12 51.81 -22.87 -10.98
C LEU A 12 50.38 -23.45 -11.09
N VAL A 13 49.66 -23.57 -10.00
CA VAL A 13 48.25 -23.94 -10.02
C VAL A 13 47.42 -22.66 -10.23
N THR A 14 47.02 -22.43 -11.49
CA THR A 14 46.06 -21.39 -11.84
C THR A 14 44.66 -21.85 -11.41
N GLY A 15 44.19 -21.39 -10.26
CA GLY A 15 42.83 -21.59 -9.81
C GLY A 15 41.86 -20.79 -10.68
N LEU A 16 41.18 -21.47 -11.61
CA LEU A 16 39.99 -20.92 -12.28
C LEU A 16 38.89 -20.81 -11.22
N ALA A 17 38.64 -19.61 -10.70
CA ALA A 17 37.44 -19.28 -9.97
C ALA A 17 36.26 -19.33 -10.95
N LEU A 18 35.56 -20.46 -10.98
CA LEU A 18 34.26 -20.57 -11.63
C LEU A 18 33.25 -19.69 -10.81
N PHE A 19 33.04 -18.48 -11.26
CA PHE A 19 31.85 -17.74 -10.91
C PHE A 19 30.66 -18.51 -11.50
N SER A 20 30.01 -19.32 -10.68
CA SER A 20 28.68 -19.83 -10.99
C SER A 20 27.76 -18.64 -11.01
N ALA A 21 27.54 -18.04 -12.18
CA ALA A 21 26.35 -17.26 -12.42
C ALA A 21 25.19 -18.22 -12.12
N ALA A 22 24.42 -17.97 -11.07
CA ALA A 22 23.16 -18.67 -10.85
C ALA A 22 22.32 -18.40 -12.10
N ALA A 23 22.27 -19.36 -13.01
CA ALA A 23 21.34 -19.33 -14.13
C ALA A 23 19.95 -19.41 -13.48
N PHE A 24 19.22 -18.31 -13.50
CA PHE A 24 17.80 -18.32 -13.16
C PHE A 24 17.14 -19.34 -14.08
N ALA A 25 16.46 -20.33 -13.48
CA ALA A 25 15.74 -21.31 -14.27
C ALA A 25 14.71 -20.56 -15.15
N ALA A 26 14.53 -20.98 -16.40
CA ALA A 26 13.60 -20.37 -17.35
C ALA A 26 12.15 -20.28 -16.80
N ASP A 27 11.80 -21.18 -15.87
CA ASP A 27 10.51 -21.27 -15.23
C ASP A 27 10.51 -20.66 -13.79
N SER A 28 11.17 -19.51 -13.61
CA SER A 28 11.19 -18.81 -12.32
C SER A 28 10.91 -17.32 -12.47
N VAL A 29 10.29 -16.74 -11.43
CA VAL A 29 10.06 -15.31 -11.30
C VAL A 29 10.65 -14.79 -9.99
N GLU A 30 11.50 -13.78 -10.06
CA GLU A 30 11.98 -13.06 -8.89
C GLU A 30 11.09 -11.85 -8.66
N VAL A 31 10.49 -11.75 -7.46
CA VAL A 31 9.49 -10.74 -7.17
C VAL A 31 9.87 -9.92 -5.95
N LEU A 32 10.08 -8.63 -6.15
CA LEU A 32 10.31 -7.66 -5.10
C LEU A 32 8.99 -7.12 -4.59
N HIS A 33 8.79 -7.19 -3.28
CA HIS A 33 7.58 -6.73 -2.62
C HIS A 33 7.85 -6.34 -1.16
N TRP A 34 6.89 -5.65 -0.52
CA TRP A 34 6.97 -5.30 0.91
C TRP A 34 5.88 -5.94 1.77
N TRP A 35 5.19 -6.95 1.27
CA TRP A 35 4.17 -7.69 2.01
C TRP A 35 4.81 -8.67 2.98
N THR A 36 5.17 -8.18 4.17
CA THR A 36 5.91 -8.94 5.19
C THR A 36 5.13 -9.18 6.48
N SER A 37 3.98 -8.55 6.67
CA SER A 37 3.10 -8.83 7.81
C SER A 37 2.42 -10.21 7.70
N GLY A 38 1.84 -10.68 8.80
CA GLY A 38 1.21 -12.00 8.83
C GLY A 38 0.05 -12.15 7.84
N GLY A 39 -0.82 -11.16 7.73
CA GLY A 39 -1.93 -11.13 6.78
C GLY A 39 -1.47 -10.99 5.33
N GLU A 40 -0.47 -10.13 5.09
CA GLU A 40 0.10 -9.92 3.76
C GLU A 40 0.81 -11.16 3.22
N ALA A 41 1.64 -11.80 4.05
CA ALA A 41 2.33 -13.04 3.67
C ALA A 41 1.33 -14.18 3.37
N ALA A 42 0.22 -14.26 4.12
CA ALA A 42 -0.83 -15.23 3.87
C ALA A 42 -1.52 -14.97 2.52
N ALA A 43 -1.80 -13.70 2.17
CA ALA A 43 -2.37 -13.33 0.89
C ALA A 43 -1.41 -13.64 -0.28
N LEU A 44 -0.13 -13.25 -0.15
CA LEU A 44 0.90 -13.53 -1.17
C LEU A 44 1.07 -15.04 -1.43
N ASN A 45 0.89 -15.86 -0.39
CA ASN A 45 0.97 -17.31 -0.53
C ASN A 45 -0.09 -17.89 -1.48
N VAL A 46 -1.23 -17.21 -1.67
CA VAL A 46 -2.23 -17.60 -2.69
C VAL A 46 -1.61 -17.53 -4.08
N LEU A 47 -0.90 -16.44 -4.41
CA LEU A 47 -0.23 -16.29 -5.70
C LEU A 47 0.90 -17.30 -5.89
N LYS A 48 1.71 -17.51 -4.85
CA LYS A 48 2.81 -18.50 -4.87
C LYS A 48 2.30 -19.89 -5.19
N GLN A 49 1.21 -20.31 -4.54
CA GLN A 49 0.60 -21.63 -4.77
C GLN A 49 0.00 -21.78 -6.17
N ASP A 50 -0.58 -20.72 -6.73
CA ASP A 50 -1.13 -20.78 -8.09
C ASP A 50 -0.01 -20.90 -9.14
N LEU A 51 1.08 -20.17 -8.97
CA LEU A 51 2.26 -20.27 -9.84
C LEU A 51 2.94 -21.65 -9.74
N GLU A 52 3.04 -22.21 -8.53
CA GLU A 52 3.62 -23.54 -8.32
C GLU A 52 2.83 -24.63 -9.08
N LYS A 53 1.51 -24.54 -9.11
CA LYS A 53 0.65 -25.45 -9.89
C LYS A 53 0.93 -25.37 -11.41
N GLU A 54 1.38 -24.20 -11.89
CA GLU A 54 1.77 -23.97 -13.27
C GLU A 54 3.25 -24.29 -13.57
N GLY A 55 3.97 -24.82 -12.57
CA GLY A 55 5.40 -25.15 -12.66
C GLY A 55 6.34 -23.95 -12.61
N ILE A 56 5.87 -22.81 -12.13
CA ILE A 56 6.68 -21.60 -11.97
C ILE A 56 7.22 -21.51 -10.54
N THR A 57 8.55 -21.38 -10.41
CA THR A 57 9.22 -21.19 -9.14
C THR A 57 9.21 -19.71 -8.75
N TRP A 58 8.66 -19.42 -7.57
CA TRP A 58 8.72 -18.09 -6.98
C TRP A 58 10.04 -17.88 -6.25
N GLN A 59 10.78 -16.83 -6.62
CA GLN A 59 11.96 -16.36 -5.92
C GLN A 59 11.60 -15.10 -5.14
N ASP A 60 11.55 -15.23 -3.83
CA ASP A 60 11.09 -14.20 -2.93
C ASP A 60 12.15 -13.11 -2.72
N MET A 61 11.78 -11.86 -2.87
CA MET A 61 12.61 -10.70 -2.56
C MET A 61 11.83 -9.71 -1.67
N PRO A 62 11.51 -10.10 -0.41
CA PRO A 62 10.79 -9.23 0.51
C PRO A 62 11.70 -8.12 1.04
N VAL A 63 11.17 -6.90 1.07
CA VAL A 63 11.84 -5.74 1.69
C VAL A 63 10.86 -5.14 2.70
N ALA A 64 11.12 -5.35 3.99
CA ALA A 64 10.27 -4.85 5.06
C ALA A 64 10.20 -3.31 5.04
N GLY A 65 9.06 -2.79 5.43
CA GLY A 65 8.76 -1.35 5.48
C GLY A 65 7.49 -1.03 4.69
N GLY A 66 6.43 -0.65 5.39
CA GLY A 66 5.17 -0.24 4.77
C GLY A 66 5.36 0.96 3.83
N GLY A 67 4.45 1.10 2.87
CA GLY A 67 4.52 2.18 1.87
C GLY A 67 5.52 1.96 0.73
N GLY A 68 6.44 0.97 0.84
CA GLY A 68 7.32 0.55 -0.26
C GLY A 68 8.59 1.39 -0.46
N GLU A 69 8.91 2.39 0.35
CA GLU A 69 10.08 3.27 0.14
C GLU A 69 11.41 2.52 0.13
N GLN A 70 11.61 1.59 1.08
CA GLN A 70 12.81 0.75 1.16
C GLN A 70 12.89 -0.20 -0.03
N ALA A 71 11.75 -0.74 -0.49
CA ALA A 71 11.68 -1.58 -1.68
C ALA A 71 12.06 -0.81 -2.94
N MET A 72 11.59 0.44 -3.09
CA MET A 72 11.98 1.31 -4.22
C MET A 72 13.46 1.68 -4.17
N THR A 73 14.05 1.81 -3.00
CA THR A 73 15.51 2.02 -2.85
C THR A 73 16.30 0.79 -3.28
N ALA A 74 15.88 -0.41 -2.85
CA ALA A 74 16.48 -1.67 -3.31
C ALA A 74 16.34 -1.86 -4.82
N LEU A 75 15.18 -1.52 -5.38
CA LEU A 75 14.93 -1.58 -6.82
C LEU A 75 15.89 -0.68 -7.61
N ARG A 76 16.07 0.58 -7.17
CA ARG A 76 17.02 1.50 -7.83
C ARG A 76 18.41 0.93 -7.91
N ALA A 77 18.89 0.32 -6.82
CA ALA A 77 20.21 -0.33 -6.81
C ALA A 77 20.30 -1.50 -7.81
N ARG A 78 19.25 -2.34 -7.89
CA ARG A 78 19.17 -3.49 -8.81
C ARG A 78 19.12 -3.05 -10.27
N VAL A 79 18.30 -2.06 -10.60
CA VAL A 79 18.19 -1.52 -11.98
C VAL A 79 19.50 -0.86 -12.40
N THR A 80 20.13 -0.06 -11.52
CA THR A 80 21.43 0.55 -11.80
C THR A 80 22.53 -0.49 -12.06
N ALA A 81 22.48 -1.63 -11.37
CA ALA A 81 23.39 -2.76 -11.58
C ALA A 81 23.06 -3.59 -12.85
N GLY A 82 22.01 -3.23 -13.61
CA GLY A 82 21.58 -3.97 -14.80
C GLY A 82 20.92 -5.32 -14.51
N ASN A 83 20.48 -5.54 -13.28
CA ASN A 83 19.86 -6.80 -12.82
C ASN A 83 18.50 -6.55 -12.11
N PRO A 84 17.48 -6.04 -12.82
CA PRO A 84 16.16 -5.86 -12.25
C PRO A 84 15.50 -7.20 -11.91
N PRO A 85 14.62 -7.26 -10.89
CA PRO A 85 13.78 -8.43 -10.66
C PRO A 85 12.78 -8.63 -11.80
N THR A 86 12.16 -9.81 -11.87
CA THR A 86 11.16 -10.12 -12.91
C THR A 86 9.92 -9.25 -12.76
N ALA A 87 9.48 -9.04 -11.53
CA ALA A 87 8.33 -8.19 -11.19
C ALA A 87 8.55 -7.45 -9.89
N VAL A 88 7.88 -6.31 -9.74
CA VAL A 88 7.95 -5.47 -8.54
C VAL A 88 6.57 -4.98 -8.17
N GLN A 89 6.19 -5.14 -6.91
CA GLN A 89 5.02 -4.46 -6.35
C GLN A 89 5.24 -2.95 -6.41
N MET A 90 4.27 -2.21 -6.93
CA MET A 90 4.31 -0.74 -7.02
C MET A 90 2.94 -0.13 -6.81
N LEU A 91 2.94 1.17 -6.52
CA LEU A 91 1.76 2.00 -6.31
C LEU A 91 1.75 3.20 -7.24
N GLY A 92 0.59 3.54 -7.75
CA GLY A 92 0.27 4.82 -8.37
C GLY A 92 1.30 5.36 -9.36
N PHE A 93 1.74 6.59 -9.15
CA PHE A 93 2.66 7.29 -10.04
C PHE A 93 4.07 6.68 -10.12
N ASP A 94 4.51 5.91 -9.12
CA ASP A 94 5.79 5.21 -9.19
C ASP A 94 5.87 4.30 -10.43
N ILE A 95 4.74 3.68 -10.82
CA ILE A 95 4.64 2.82 -12.01
C ILE A 95 5.00 3.60 -13.28
N THR A 96 4.41 4.79 -13.45
CA THR A 96 4.67 5.62 -14.63
C THR A 96 6.08 6.21 -14.61
N ASP A 97 6.65 6.51 -13.44
CA ASP A 97 8.00 7.03 -13.32
C ASP A 97 9.07 5.99 -13.69
N TRP A 98 8.85 4.72 -13.36
CA TRP A 98 9.68 3.63 -13.85
C TRP A 98 9.47 3.34 -15.33
N ALA A 99 8.23 3.44 -15.83
CA ALA A 99 7.93 3.24 -17.24
C ALA A 99 8.61 4.29 -18.13
N LYS A 100 8.67 5.56 -17.72
CA LYS A 100 9.39 6.65 -18.40
C LYS A 100 10.90 6.33 -18.61
N GLN A 101 11.49 5.55 -17.72
CA GLN A 101 12.90 5.14 -17.84
C GLN A 101 13.11 4.04 -18.88
N GLY A 102 12.05 3.49 -19.48
CA GLY A 102 12.15 2.48 -20.53
C GLY A 102 12.61 1.10 -20.07
N VAL A 103 12.54 0.80 -18.76
CA VAL A 103 13.01 -0.46 -18.15
C VAL A 103 11.91 -1.49 -17.92
N VAL A 104 10.63 -1.10 -18.12
CA VAL A 104 9.48 -1.98 -17.93
C VAL A 104 9.12 -2.75 -19.19
N ALA A 105 8.51 -3.91 -19.02
CA ALA A 105 8.04 -4.76 -20.13
C ALA A 105 6.69 -4.26 -20.68
N ASP A 106 6.43 -4.59 -21.95
CA ASP A 106 5.16 -4.36 -22.63
C ASP A 106 4.27 -5.61 -22.48
N LEU A 107 3.11 -5.45 -21.86
CA LEU A 107 2.13 -6.52 -21.63
C LEU A 107 0.93 -6.46 -22.58
N ASN A 108 0.94 -5.59 -23.59
CA ASN A 108 -0.24 -5.34 -24.44
C ASN A 108 -0.77 -6.58 -25.15
N GLU A 109 0.11 -7.43 -25.62
CA GLU A 109 -0.32 -8.66 -26.32
C GLU A 109 -1.11 -9.58 -25.38
N LEU A 110 -0.58 -9.79 -24.16
CA LEU A 110 -1.25 -10.56 -23.12
C LEU A 110 -2.56 -9.88 -22.69
N ALA A 111 -2.52 -8.59 -22.40
CA ALA A 111 -3.69 -7.82 -21.97
C ALA A 111 -4.82 -7.82 -23.01
N ALA A 112 -4.49 -7.71 -24.29
CA ALA A 112 -5.46 -7.80 -25.38
C ALA A 112 -6.07 -9.19 -25.49
N LYS A 113 -5.25 -10.25 -25.41
CA LYS A 113 -5.68 -11.65 -25.43
C LYS A 113 -6.66 -11.96 -24.30
N GLU A 114 -6.39 -11.45 -23.10
CA GLU A 114 -7.19 -11.71 -21.90
C GLU A 114 -8.27 -10.66 -21.63
N GLY A 115 -8.34 -9.61 -22.44
CA GLY A 115 -9.40 -8.61 -22.39
C GLY A 115 -9.32 -7.67 -21.18
N TRP A 116 -8.13 -7.33 -20.68
CA TRP A 116 -7.93 -6.51 -19.48
C TRP A 116 -8.61 -5.13 -19.55
N ASP A 117 -8.65 -4.51 -20.73
CA ASP A 117 -9.35 -3.23 -20.94
C ASP A 117 -10.83 -3.25 -20.59
N LYS A 118 -11.46 -4.42 -20.62
CA LYS A 118 -12.90 -4.58 -20.37
C LYS A 118 -13.21 -4.81 -18.89
N VAL A 119 -12.22 -5.30 -18.14
CA VAL A 119 -12.44 -5.82 -16.78
C VAL A 119 -11.73 -4.99 -15.69
N VAL A 120 -10.77 -4.15 -16.07
CA VAL A 120 -10.08 -3.22 -15.15
C VAL A 120 -10.70 -1.83 -15.27
N PRO A 121 -11.12 -1.19 -14.17
CA PRO A 121 -11.70 0.15 -14.19
C PRO A 121 -10.75 1.21 -14.77
N PRO A 122 -11.24 2.23 -15.50
CA PRO A 122 -10.41 3.30 -16.05
C PRO A 122 -9.51 3.99 -15.00
N ALA A 123 -9.99 4.17 -13.77
CA ALA A 123 -9.23 4.75 -12.67
C ALA A 123 -7.95 3.96 -12.34
N LEU A 124 -7.96 2.64 -12.49
CA LEU A 124 -6.78 1.79 -12.31
C LEU A 124 -5.93 1.74 -13.58
N GLN A 125 -6.57 1.68 -14.77
CA GLN A 125 -5.85 1.68 -16.05
C GLN A 125 -4.95 2.92 -16.19
N ALA A 126 -5.34 4.06 -15.60
CA ALA A 126 -4.54 5.27 -15.59
C ALA A 126 -3.13 5.08 -14.98
N PHE A 127 -2.98 4.12 -14.07
CA PHE A 127 -1.69 3.77 -13.45
C PHE A 127 -1.08 2.48 -14.04
N SER A 128 -1.91 1.56 -14.56
CA SER A 128 -1.43 0.30 -15.14
C SER A 128 -0.83 0.44 -16.53
N LYS A 129 -1.06 1.60 -17.17
CA LYS A 129 -0.62 1.89 -18.54
C LYS A 129 0.34 3.07 -18.60
N TYR A 130 1.29 2.97 -19.51
CA TYR A 130 2.16 4.07 -19.89
C TYR A 130 2.23 4.15 -21.42
N ASP A 131 2.04 5.34 -21.99
CA ASP A 131 1.98 5.57 -23.44
C ASP A 131 1.02 4.60 -24.16
N GLY A 132 -0.14 4.38 -23.54
CA GLY A 132 -1.20 3.49 -24.05
C GLY A 132 -0.90 1.99 -23.91
N LYS A 133 0.20 1.60 -23.30
CA LYS A 133 0.64 0.21 -23.14
C LYS A 133 0.50 -0.27 -21.71
N TRP A 134 0.00 -1.48 -21.53
CA TRP A 134 -0.01 -2.15 -20.24
C TRP A 134 1.41 -2.46 -19.79
N VAL A 135 1.79 -2.02 -18.60
CA VAL A 135 3.11 -2.21 -17.99
C VAL A 135 3.03 -2.86 -16.61
N ALA A 136 1.83 -2.96 -16.06
CA ALA A 136 1.56 -3.54 -14.75
C ALA A 136 0.27 -4.35 -14.74
N ALA A 137 0.22 -5.37 -13.87
CA ALA A 137 -0.97 -6.17 -13.58
C ALA A 137 -1.54 -5.76 -12.23
N PRO A 138 -2.75 -5.14 -12.15
CA PRO A 138 -3.34 -4.74 -10.89
C PRO A 138 -3.87 -5.95 -10.09
N VAL A 139 -3.56 -5.98 -8.79
CA VAL A 139 -3.92 -7.08 -7.89
C VAL A 139 -5.22 -6.80 -7.15
N ASN A 140 -5.41 -5.55 -6.76
CA ASN A 140 -6.50 -5.14 -5.86
C ASN A 140 -6.88 -3.67 -6.03
N VAL A 141 -7.94 -3.30 -5.33
CA VAL A 141 -8.20 -1.92 -4.93
C VAL A 141 -8.33 -1.90 -3.42
N HIS A 142 -7.54 -1.05 -2.78
CA HIS A 142 -7.68 -0.70 -1.39
C HIS A 142 -8.50 0.58 -1.24
N SER A 143 -9.38 0.64 -0.26
CA SER A 143 -9.88 1.90 0.26
C SER A 143 -9.16 2.25 1.54
N THR A 144 -8.70 3.50 1.68
CA THR A 144 -7.72 3.88 2.71
C THR A 144 -8.36 4.56 3.94
N ASN A 145 -9.59 5.06 3.84
CA ASN A 145 -10.29 5.83 4.86
C ASN A 145 -11.21 4.98 5.74
N TRP A 146 -10.64 3.93 6.38
CA TRP A 146 -11.38 3.06 7.30
C TRP A 146 -11.03 3.31 8.76
N VAL A 147 -11.97 2.93 9.63
CA VAL A 147 -11.79 2.74 11.06
C VAL A 147 -11.97 1.28 11.41
N TRP A 148 -10.97 0.72 12.08
CA TRP A 148 -10.96 -0.63 12.62
C TRP A 148 -11.09 -0.52 14.12
N ALA A 149 -12.17 -1.03 14.70
CA ALA A 149 -12.48 -0.84 16.11
C ALA A 149 -12.63 -2.17 16.86
N ASN A 150 -12.15 -2.23 18.09
CA ASN A 150 -12.36 -3.37 18.97
C ASN A 150 -13.82 -3.37 19.45
N LYS A 151 -14.58 -4.40 19.06
CA LYS A 151 -16.02 -4.47 19.36
C LYS A 151 -16.28 -4.65 20.85
N GLU A 152 -15.47 -5.41 21.56
CA GLU A 152 -15.64 -5.63 23.01
C GLU A 152 -15.52 -4.30 23.79
N ILE A 153 -14.53 -3.46 23.45
CA ILE A 153 -14.37 -2.13 24.05
C ILE A 153 -15.59 -1.25 23.72
N PHE A 154 -16.06 -1.26 22.48
CA PHE A 154 -17.23 -0.49 22.08
C PHE A 154 -18.48 -0.92 22.84
N ASP A 155 -18.74 -2.22 22.92
CA ASP A 155 -19.89 -2.77 23.65
C ASP A 155 -19.82 -2.45 25.16
N LYS A 156 -18.64 -2.64 25.78
CA LYS A 156 -18.43 -2.38 27.22
C LYS A 156 -18.65 -0.93 27.59
N LEU A 157 -18.29 0.01 26.70
CA LEU A 157 -18.47 1.45 26.93
C LEU A 157 -19.77 2.02 26.37
N GLY A 158 -20.63 1.18 25.78
CA GLY A 158 -21.88 1.59 25.17
C GLY A 158 -21.70 2.55 23.98
N LEU A 159 -20.60 2.37 23.21
CA LEU A 159 -20.27 3.21 22.07
C LEU A 159 -21.02 2.74 20.82
N LYS A 160 -21.44 3.70 20.02
CA LYS A 160 -21.90 3.47 18.64
C LYS A 160 -20.79 3.82 17.66
N GLN A 161 -20.88 3.32 16.44
CA GLN A 161 -20.00 3.75 15.35
C GLN A 161 -20.23 5.25 15.09
N PRO A 162 -19.19 6.11 15.27
CA PRO A 162 -19.32 7.54 15.03
C PRO A 162 -19.48 7.81 13.52
N THR A 163 -20.30 8.80 13.19
CA THR A 163 -20.59 9.21 11.80
C THR A 163 -20.05 10.59 11.45
N ASN A 164 -19.62 11.35 12.44
CA ASN A 164 -19.05 12.68 12.28
C ASN A 164 -17.91 12.90 13.28
N TRP A 165 -17.21 14.03 13.11
CA TRP A 165 -16.03 14.36 13.91
C TRP A 165 -16.33 14.44 15.41
N ASP A 166 -17.41 15.09 15.82
CA ASP A 166 -17.72 15.29 17.24
C ASP A 166 -18.05 13.96 17.93
N GLU A 167 -18.78 13.09 17.25
CA GLU A 167 -19.03 11.73 17.73
C GLU A 167 -17.76 10.90 17.84
N LEU A 168 -16.83 11.06 16.89
CA LEU A 168 -15.53 10.40 16.94
C LEU A 168 -14.75 10.83 18.19
N ILE A 169 -14.62 12.14 18.41
CA ILE A 169 -13.90 12.67 19.56
C ILE A 169 -14.54 12.22 20.87
N ALA A 170 -15.87 12.26 20.97
CA ALA A 170 -16.58 11.79 22.16
C ALA A 170 -16.35 10.29 22.43
N ALA A 171 -16.25 9.47 21.39
CA ALA A 171 -15.92 8.05 21.52
C ALA A 171 -14.47 7.85 21.97
N LEU A 172 -13.51 8.57 21.38
CA LEU A 172 -12.10 8.48 21.75
C LEU A 172 -11.83 8.95 23.18
N ASP A 173 -12.51 10.02 23.64
CA ASP A 173 -12.43 10.49 25.02
C ASP A 173 -12.88 9.40 26.00
N LYS A 174 -14.02 8.77 25.76
CA LYS A 174 -14.52 7.67 26.61
C LYS A 174 -13.60 6.46 26.64
N ILE A 175 -13.00 6.10 25.50
CA ILE A 175 -12.02 5.00 25.41
C ILE A 175 -10.79 5.33 26.26
N LYS A 176 -10.28 6.56 26.14
CA LYS A 176 -9.10 7.05 26.90
C LYS A 176 -9.40 7.12 28.40
N GLU A 177 -10.56 7.66 28.80
CA GLU A 177 -11.01 7.73 30.18
C GLU A 177 -11.18 6.35 30.83
N ALA A 178 -11.54 5.34 30.04
CA ALA A 178 -11.63 3.95 30.49
C ALA A 178 -10.25 3.24 30.63
N GLY A 179 -9.14 3.95 30.33
CA GLY A 179 -7.78 3.46 30.50
C GLY A 179 -7.22 2.68 29.31
N TYR A 180 -7.87 2.70 28.15
CA TYR A 180 -7.34 2.11 26.92
C TYR A 180 -6.55 3.15 26.12
N THR A 181 -5.62 2.67 25.28
CA THR A 181 -5.11 3.50 24.18
C THR A 181 -6.27 3.78 23.23
N ALA A 182 -6.65 5.05 23.05
CA ALA A 182 -7.83 5.32 22.24
C ALA A 182 -7.55 5.04 20.76
N VAL A 183 -6.39 5.49 20.23
CA VAL A 183 -5.98 5.29 18.85
C VAL A 183 -4.66 4.51 18.80
N ALA A 184 -4.70 3.31 18.25
CA ALA A 184 -3.50 2.56 17.89
C ALA A 184 -2.90 3.14 16.61
N HIS A 185 -1.63 3.53 16.64
CA HIS A 185 -0.94 4.13 15.50
C HIS A 185 0.52 3.68 15.45
N GLY A 186 1.07 3.60 14.24
CA GLY A 186 2.50 3.42 14.00
C GLY A 186 3.10 4.74 13.54
N GLY A 187 4.33 5.05 13.99
CA GLY A 187 4.98 6.32 13.71
C GLY A 187 5.87 6.25 12.47
N GLN A 188 5.26 6.09 11.33
CA GLN A 188 5.93 6.12 10.02
C GLN A 188 5.19 7.13 9.13
N PRO A 189 5.88 7.97 8.33
CA PRO A 189 5.28 9.08 7.58
C PRO A 189 4.05 8.69 6.74
N TRP A 190 4.10 7.54 6.09
CA TRP A 190 2.97 7.05 5.28
C TRP A 190 1.72 6.74 6.11
N GLN A 191 1.88 6.30 7.38
CA GLN A 191 0.74 6.01 8.26
C GLN A 191 0.08 7.30 8.73
N GLU A 192 0.87 8.32 9.07
CA GLU A 192 0.39 9.66 9.43
C GLU A 192 -0.34 10.31 8.26
N ALA A 193 0.23 10.20 7.06
CA ALA A 193 -0.38 10.68 5.84
C ALA A 193 -1.69 9.93 5.49
N THR A 194 -1.79 8.63 5.80
CA THR A 194 -3.03 7.86 5.61
C THR A 194 -4.16 8.39 6.49
N ILE A 195 -3.86 8.73 7.75
CA ILE A 195 -4.83 9.40 8.62
C ILE A 195 -5.18 10.77 8.07
N PHE A 196 -4.19 11.54 7.62
CA PHE A 196 -4.39 12.89 7.12
C PHE A 196 -5.27 12.93 5.87
N ASP A 197 -5.13 11.97 4.94
CA ASP A 197 -6.05 11.81 3.81
C ASP A 197 -7.52 11.77 4.27
N ALA A 198 -7.82 10.93 5.26
CA ALA A 198 -9.17 10.80 5.80
C ALA A 198 -9.62 12.05 6.56
N VAL A 199 -8.72 12.70 7.29
CA VAL A 199 -9.00 13.95 8.02
C VAL A 199 -9.30 15.10 7.06
N VAL A 200 -8.53 15.26 5.99
CA VAL A 200 -8.76 16.30 4.97
C VAL A 200 -10.10 16.08 4.27
N MET A 201 -10.39 14.83 3.88
CA MET A 201 -11.68 14.47 3.29
C MET A 201 -12.84 14.78 4.26
N SER A 202 -12.71 14.39 5.52
CA SER A 202 -13.72 14.64 6.55
C SER A 202 -13.91 16.13 6.90
N THR A 203 -12.87 16.94 6.71
CA THR A 203 -12.89 18.36 7.09
C THR A 203 -13.46 19.22 5.98
N GLY A 204 -13.04 19.01 4.75
CA GLY A 204 -13.39 19.88 3.62
C GLY A 204 -14.31 19.22 2.57
N GLY A 205 -14.54 17.89 2.70
CA GLY A 205 -15.31 17.11 1.72
C GLY A 205 -14.51 16.77 0.46
N PRO A 206 -15.16 16.03 -0.47
CA PRO A 206 -14.49 15.48 -1.66
C PRO A 206 -13.96 16.57 -2.62
N GLU A 207 -14.68 17.65 -2.81
CA GLU A 207 -14.25 18.76 -3.67
C GLU A 207 -13.01 19.48 -3.12
N PHE A 208 -12.91 19.60 -1.80
CA PHE A 208 -11.74 20.18 -1.16
C PHE A 208 -10.54 19.25 -1.28
N TYR A 209 -10.73 17.94 -1.01
CA TYR A 209 -9.69 16.93 -1.18
C TYR A 209 -9.13 16.96 -2.61
N LYS A 210 -10.03 17.00 -3.61
CA LYS A 210 -9.63 17.09 -5.01
C LYS A 210 -8.77 18.33 -5.28
N LYS A 211 -9.21 19.51 -4.87
CA LYS A 211 -8.45 20.74 -5.05
C LYS A 211 -7.08 20.69 -4.40
N ALA A 212 -7.02 20.18 -3.15
CA ALA A 212 -5.79 20.16 -2.40
C ALA A 212 -4.77 19.14 -2.93
N PHE A 213 -5.19 17.90 -3.20
CA PHE A 213 -4.25 16.78 -3.45
C PHE A 213 -4.24 16.25 -4.88
N ILE A 214 -5.28 16.51 -5.67
CA ILE A 214 -5.29 16.12 -7.10
C ILE A 214 -4.89 17.32 -7.97
N ASP A 215 -5.54 18.46 -7.75
CA ASP A 215 -5.29 19.68 -8.52
C ASP A 215 -4.07 20.48 -7.98
N LEU A 216 -3.60 20.16 -6.77
CA LEU A 216 -2.49 20.80 -6.06
C LEU A 216 -2.65 22.32 -5.98
N ASP A 217 -3.88 22.80 -5.75
CA ASP A 217 -4.23 24.22 -5.70
C ASP A 217 -3.61 24.87 -4.45
N PRO A 218 -2.67 25.84 -4.61
CA PRO A 218 -2.04 26.52 -3.47
C PRO A 218 -3.05 27.23 -2.56
N ALA A 219 -4.17 27.70 -3.10
CA ALA A 219 -5.21 28.35 -2.31
C ALA A 219 -5.95 27.36 -1.41
N ALA A 220 -6.13 26.11 -1.85
CA ALA A 220 -6.70 25.03 -1.04
C ALA A 220 -5.68 24.57 0.02
N LEU A 221 -4.42 24.34 -0.37
CA LEU A 221 -3.35 23.89 0.52
C LEU A 221 -3.06 24.87 1.66
N GLY A 222 -3.16 26.18 1.43
CA GLY A 222 -2.92 27.23 2.41
C GLY A 222 -4.17 27.77 3.12
N SER A 223 -5.33 27.15 2.92
CA SER A 223 -6.62 27.66 3.42
C SER A 223 -6.85 27.38 4.90
N ASP A 224 -7.80 28.12 5.50
CA ASP A 224 -8.27 27.86 6.88
C ASP A 224 -8.84 26.44 7.02
N THR A 225 -9.41 25.85 5.97
CA THR A 225 -9.87 24.46 5.96
C THR A 225 -8.70 23.48 6.14
N MET A 226 -7.56 23.76 5.49
CA MET A 226 -6.35 22.94 5.67
C MET A 226 -5.75 23.11 7.07
N VAL A 227 -5.75 24.35 7.60
CA VAL A 227 -5.35 24.60 9.00
C VAL A 227 -6.23 23.78 9.95
N GLN A 228 -7.56 23.78 9.76
CA GLN A 228 -8.47 22.97 10.56
C GLN A 228 -8.19 21.46 10.42
N ALA A 229 -7.78 20.98 9.24
CA ALA A 229 -7.40 19.59 9.06
C ALA A 229 -6.16 19.24 9.88
N PHE A 230 -5.14 20.09 9.90
CA PHE A 230 -3.98 19.91 10.78
C PHE A 230 -4.33 20.01 12.28
N GLU A 231 -5.18 20.93 12.70
CA GLU A 231 -5.67 20.99 14.08
C GLU A 231 -6.38 19.69 14.51
N ARG A 232 -7.15 19.09 13.59
CA ARG A 232 -7.78 17.78 13.81
C ARG A 232 -6.73 16.67 13.89
N LEU A 233 -5.67 16.71 13.08
CA LEU A 233 -4.58 15.75 13.14
C LEU A 233 -3.84 15.84 14.50
N THR A 234 -3.48 17.05 14.95
CA THR A 234 -2.93 17.30 16.30
C THR A 234 -3.86 16.72 17.39
N LYS A 235 -5.18 16.92 17.25
CA LYS A 235 -6.15 16.36 18.22
C LYS A 235 -6.11 14.84 18.22
N LEU A 236 -6.07 14.18 17.06
CA LEU A 236 -5.96 12.72 16.97
C LEU A 236 -4.65 12.21 17.58
N ARG A 237 -3.53 12.93 17.38
CA ARG A 237 -2.24 12.61 18.00
C ARG A 237 -2.34 12.51 19.52
N SER A 238 -3.18 13.32 20.17
CA SER A 238 -3.36 13.30 21.63
C SER A 238 -3.99 12.01 22.17
N TYR A 239 -4.50 11.14 21.31
CA TYR A 239 -5.09 9.83 21.65
C TYR A 239 -4.15 8.65 21.36
N VAL A 240 -3.00 8.90 20.72
CA VAL A 240 -1.97 7.91 20.43
C VAL A 240 -1.03 7.79 21.63
N ASP A 241 -0.55 6.59 21.93
CA ASP A 241 0.43 6.36 22.99
C ASP A 241 1.81 6.96 22.67
N ASP A 242 2.64 7.15 23.72
CA ASP A 242 3.95 7.79 23.57
C ASP A 242 5.00 6.93 22.86
N ASN A 243 4.80 5.62 22.78
CA ASN A 243 5.74 4.66 22.19
C ASN A 243 5.41 4.32 20.73
N PHE A 244 4.72 5.19 20.01
CA PHE A 244 4.25 4.93 18.65
C PHE A 244 5.36 5.03 17.59
N SER A 245 6.38 5.85 17.82
CA SER A 245 7.42 6.18 16.83
C SER A 245 8.10 4.91 16.29
N GLY A 246 8.18 4.80 14.97
CA GLY A 246 8.78 3.66 14.27
C GLY A 246 8.00 2.35 14.37
N ARG A 247 6.84 2.32 15.02
CA ARG A 247 5.99 1.12 15.10
C ARG A 247 5.43 0.79 13.72
N ASP A 248 5.53 -0.47 13.34
CA ASP A 248 4.88 -0.96 12.12
C ASP A 248 3.35 -0.98 12.28
N TRP A 249 2.64 -0.74 11.18
CA TRP A 249 1.19 -0.63 11.14
C TRP A 249 0.46 -1.88 11.66
N ASN A 250 1.00 -3.08 11.39
CA ASN A 250 0.42 -4.35 11.84
C ASN A 250 0.58 -4.56 13.36
N LEU A 251 1.61 -3.97 13.98
CA LEU A 251 1.75 -3.96 15.43
C LEU A 251 0.70 -3.03 16.08
N ALA A 252 0.34 -1.92 15.42
CA ALA A 252 -0.80 -1.11 15.84
C ALA A 252 -2.11 -1.88 15.68
N SER A 253 -2.31 -2.61 14.58
CA SER A 253 -3.48 -3.50 14.42
C SER A 253 -3.56 -4.54 15.53
N ALA A 254 -2.43 -5.13 15.95
CA ALA A 254 -2.37 -6.09 17.05
C ALA A 254 -2.83 -5.47 18.37
N MET A 255 -2.59 -4.19 18.64
CA MET A 255 -3.10 -3.52 19.85
C MET A 255 -4.64 -3.49 19.89
N VAL A 256 -5.30 -3.27 18.74
CA VAL A 256 -6.76 -3.32 18.64
C VAL A 256 -7.26 -4.75 18.75
N ILE A 257 -6.62 -5.70 18.07
CA ILE A 257 -6.95 -7.14 18.08
C ILE A 257 -6.90 -7.70 19.52
N ASP A 258 -5.89 -7.29 20.30
CA ASP A 258 -5.65 -7.74 21.68
C ASP A 258 -6.48 -7.00 22.72
N GLY A 259 -7.31 -6.03 22.33
CA GLY A 259 -8.13 -5.24 23.25
C GLY A 259 -7.33 -4.23 24.10
N LYS A 260 -6.13 -3.85 23.66
CA LYS A 260 -5.30 -2.82 24.30
C LYS A 260 -5.62 -1.43 23.79
N ALA A 261 -6.16 -1.33 22.57
CA ALA A 261 -6.55 -0.08 21.94
C ALA A 261 -7.98 -0.14 21.39
N GLY A 262 -8.65 1.02 21.35
CA GLY A 262 -10.01 1.15 20.88
C GLY A 262 -10.15 1.08 19.37
N VAL A 263 -9.38 1.90 18.65
CA VAL A 263 -9.48 2.00 17.19
C VAL A 263 -8.11 2.13 16.54
N GLN A 264 -8.07 1.82 15.22
CA GLN A 264 -6.98 2.16 14.31
C GLN A 264 -7.59 2.82 13.06
N PHE A 265 -6.99 3.91 12.59
CA PHE A 265 -7.29 4.52 11.28
C PHE A 265 -6.28 3.97 10.28
N MET A 266 -6.74 3.15 9.33
CA MET A 266 -5.87 2.45 8.39
C MET A 266 -6.69 1.93 7.21
N GLY A 267 -6.05 1.74 6.08
CA GLY A 267 -6.69 1.13 4.93
C GLY A 267 -7.16 -0.31 5.17
N ASP A 268 -7.92 -0.84 4.25
CA ASP A 268 -8.59 -2.13 4.39
C ASP A 268 -7.63 -3.34 4.49
N TRP A 269 -6.35 -3.18 4.16
CA TRP A 269 -5.32 -4.20 4.43
C TRP A 269 -5.21 -4.58 5.91
N ALA A 270 -5.57 -3.66 6.82
CA ALA A 270 -5.58 -3.97 8.26
C ALA A 270 -6.51 -5.14 8.58
N LYS A 271 -7.62 -5.30 7.84
CA LYS A 271 -8.53 -6.43 7.98
C LYS A 271 -7.82 -7.78 7.89
N GLY A 272 -6.81 -7.89 7.01
CA GLY A 272 -6.02 -9.11 6.86
C GLY A 272 -5.37 -9.59 8.17
N GLU A 273 -4.91 -8.66 9.01
CA GLU A 273 -4.35 -9.00 10.33
C GLU A 273 -5.42 -9.51 11.30
N PHE A 274 -6.61 -8.88 11.31
CA PHE A 274 -7.74 -9.35 12.13
C PHE A 274 -8.18 -10.75 11.70
N LEU A 275 -8.31 -11.01 10.40
CA LEU A 275 -8.69 -12.33 9.87
C LEU A 275 -7.62 -13.37 10.16
N LYS A 276 -6.33 -13.03 10.04
CA LYS A 276 -5.21 -13.91 10.38
C LYS A 276 -5.19 -14.28 11.86
N ALA A 277 -5.63 -13.37 12.73
CA ALA A 277 -5.82 -13.61 14.17
C ALA A 277 -7.12 -14.36 14.50
N GLY A 278 -7.88 -14.83 13.51
CA GLY A 278 -9.13 -15.56 13.69
C GLY A 278 -10.31 -14.68 14.13
N LYS A 279 -10.21 -13.36 13.96
CA LYS A 279 -11.27 -12.41 14.32
C LYS A 279 -12.32 -12.31 13.22
N VAL A 280 -13.57 -12.13 13.60
CA VAL A 280 -14.74 -12.10 12.71
C VAL A 280 -15.36 -10.70 12.69
N PRO A 281 -15.58 -10.10 11.49
CA PRO A 281 -16.24 -8.81 11.36
C PRO A 281 -17.64 -8.80 12.01
N GLY A 282 -17.97 -7.73 12.74
CA GLY A 282 -19.24 -7.57 13.43
C GLY A 282 -19.38 -8.36 14.72
N LYS A 283 -18.52 -9.36 14.96
CA LYS A 283 -18.48 -10.14 16.19
C LYS A 283 -17.32 -9.72 17.10
N ASP A 284 -16.11 -9.65 16.56
CA ASP A 284 -14.90 -9.36 17.32
C ASP A 284 -14.36 -7.97 17.04
N PHE A 285 -14.61 -7.42 15.85
CA PHE A 285 -14.22 -6.07 15.45
C PHE A 285 -15.29 -5.41 14.58
N LEU A 286 -15.23 -4.08 14.52
CA LEU A 286 -16.07 -3.24 13.66
C LEU A 286 -15.21 -2.62 12.56
N CYS A 287 -15.79 -2.48 11.39
CA CYS A 287 -15.23 -1.77 10.24
C CYS A 287 -16.24 -0.72 9.76
N PHE A 288 -15.81 0.53 9.68
CA PHE A 288 -16.65 1.62 9.18
C PHE A 288 -15.80 2.73 8.59
N ARG A 289 -16.41 3.59 7.78
CA ARG A 289 -15.70 4.72 7.17
C ARG A 289 -15.27 5.72 8.22
N PHE A 290 -14.12 6.37 7.98
CA PHE A 290 -13.71 7.49 8.83
C PHE A 290 -14.85 8.51 8.91
N PRO A 291 -15.25 8.95 10.11
CA PRO A 291 -16.42 9.80 10.30
C PRO A 291 -16.38 11.09 9.48
N GLY A 292 -17.44 11.34 8.74
CA GLY A 292 -17.55 12.46 7.81
C GLY A 292 -17.06 12.14 6.38
N THR A 293 -16.72 10.87 6.08
CA THR A 293 -16.33 10.44 4.73
C THR A 293 -17.28 9.38 4.14
N GLN A 294 -18.49 9.27 4.65
CA GLN A 294 -19.48 8.32 4.14
C GLN A 294 -19.89 8.72 2.70
N GLY A 295 -19.70 7.81 1.76
CA GLY A 295 -19.95 8.07 0.34
C GLY A 295 -18.73 8.58 -0.44
N ASP A 296 -17.64 8.91 0.26
CA ASP A 296 -16.39 9.36 -0.32
C ASP A 296 -15.29 8.33 -0.06
N VAL A 297 -14.46 8.04 -1.05
CA VAL A 297 -13.40 7.01 -0.92
C VAL A 297 -12.08 7.54 -1.44
N THR A 298 -11.05 7.42 -0.62
CA THR A 298 -9.65 7.48 -1.06
C THR A 298 -9.15 6.07 -1.32
N PHE A 299 -8.47 5.86 -2.47
CA PHE A 299 -8.05 4.52 -2.89
C PHE A 299 -6.56 4.45 -3.23
N ASN A 300 -6.01 3.25 -3.10
CA ASN A 300 -4.80 2.84 -3.78
C ASN A 300 -4.97 1.46 -4.43
N SER A 301 -4.03 1.06 -5.27
CA SER A 301 -4.01 -0.25 -5.91
C SER A 301 -2.59 -0.78 -5.95
N ASP A 302 -2.38 -1.94 -5.33
CA ASP A 302 -1.13 -2.67 -5.54
C ASP A 302 -1.14 -3.26 -6.95
N GLN A 303 -0.05 -3.07 -7.65
CA GLN A 303 0.17 -3.61 -8.98
C GLN A 303 1.55 -4.24 -9.08
N PHE A 304 1.67 -5.32 -9.84
CA PHE A 304 2.98 -5.83 -10.19
C PHE A 304 3.41 -5.28 -11.54
N VAL A 305 4.47 -4.46 -11.49
CA VAL A 305 5.16 -3.93 -12.67
C VAL A 305 6.13 -4.98 -13.17
N MET A 306 6.03 -5.33 -14.45
CA MET A 306 6.94 -6.26 -15.09
C MET A 306 8.15 -5.52 -15.64
N PHE A 307 9.36 -5.97 -15.27
CA PHE A 307 10.61 -5.39 -15.79
C PHE A 307 11.08 -6.13 -17.03
N LYS A 308 11.85 -5.47 -17.90
CA LYS A 308 12.45 -6.12 -19.05
C LYS A 308 13.43 -7.19 -18.60
N VAL A 309 13.16 -8.41 -18.98
CA VAL A 309 13.97 -9.60 -18.71
C VAL A 309 14.46 -10.24 -20.03
N GLY A 310 15.41 -11.17 -19.95
CA GLY A 310 15.81 -11.96 -21.11
C GLY A 310 14.65 -12.81 -21.65
N ASP A 311 14.72 -13.16 -22.93
CA ASP A 311 13.67 -13.94 -23.62
C ASP A 311 13.39 -15.28 -22.95
N ASP A 312 14.38 -15.86 -22.29
CA ASP A 312 14.29 -17.09 -21.51
C ASP A 312 13.36 -17.01 -20.30
N ARG A 313 13.12 -15.81 -19.78
CA ARG A 313 12.24 -15.55 -18.60
C ARG A 313 10.88 -14.94 -18.95
N LYS A 314 10.70 -14.53 -20.22
CA LYS A 314 9.48 -13.84 -20.64
C LYS A 314 8.24 -14.68 -20.44
N ALA A 315 8.28 -15.97 -20.77
CA ALA A 315 7.15 -16.88 -20.61
C ALA A 315 6.70 -17.02 -19.14
N ALA A 316 7.64 -17.12 -18.19
CA ALA A 316 7.34 -17.17 -16.76
C ALA A 316 6.76 -15.84 -16.26
N GLN A 317 7.26 -14.70 -16.75
CA GLN A 317 6.74 -13.37 -16.44
C GLN A 317 5.30 -13.19 -16.94
N GLU A 318 4.98 -13.62 -18.16
CA GLU A 318 3.63 -13.59 -18.72
C GLU A 318 2.66 -14.47 -17.91
N LYS A 319 3.10 -15.67 -17.49
CA LYS A 319 2.30 -16.52 -16.59
C LYS A 319 2.02 -15.86 -15.25
N LEU A 320 3.02 -15.16 -14.66
CA LEU A 320 2.81 -14.39 -13.44
C LEU A 320 1.75 -13.30 -13.65
N ALA A 321 1.85 -12.52 -14.72
CA ALA A 321 0.88 -11.46 -15.03
C ALA A 321 -0.53 -12.02 -15.28
N SER A 322 -0.64 -13.14 -15.99
CA SER A 322 -1.90 -13.84 -16.22
C SER A 322 -2.51 -14.40 -14.93
N ALA A 323 -1.69 -15.01 -14.05
CA ALA A 323 -2.14 -15.50 -12.75
C ALA A 323 -2.70 -14.38 -11.87
N ILE A 324 -2.02 -13.23 -11.81
CA ILE A 324 -2.48 -12.04 -11.06
C ILE A 324 -3.85 -11.57 -11.59
N MET A 325 -4.05 -11.62 -12.89
CA MET A 325 -5.28 -11.18 -13.54
C MET A 325 -6.36 -12.26 -13.60
N SER A 326 -6.11 -13.48 -13.11
CA SER A 326 -7.14 -14.51 -13.14
C SER A 326 -8.30 -14.20 -12.18
N PRO A 327 -9.57 -14.42 -12.56
CA PRO A 327 -10.73 -14.15 -11.69
C PRO A 327 -10.66 -14.88 -10.35
N SER A 328 -10.24 -16.15 -10.36
CA SER A 328 -10.15 -16.98 -9.14
C SER A 328 -9.09 -16.47 -8.18
N PHE A 329 -7.92 -16.07 -8.68
CA PHE A 329 -6.88 -15.47 -7.86
C PHE A 329 -7.36 -14.13 -7.25
N GLN A 330 -7.97 -13.26 -8.06
CA GLN A 330 -8.45 -11.95 -7.61
C GLN A 330 -9.40 -12.08 -6.41
N VAL A 331 -10.32 -13.03 -6.42
CA VAL A 331 -11.23 -13.28 -5.29
C VAL A 331 -10.48 -13.90 -4.11
N ALA A 332 -9.70 -14.95 -4.32
CA ALA A 332 -9.03 -15.69 -3.26
C ALA A 332 -8.00 -14.81 -2.52
N PHE A 333 -7.19 -14.05 -3.26
CA PHE A 333 -6.20 -13.13 -2.70
C PHE A 333 -6.87 -12.03 -1.86
N ASN A 334 -7.86 -11.34 -2.43
CA ASN A 334 -8.48 -10.18 -1.79
C ASN A 334 -9.30 -10.56 -0.56
N LYS A 335 -9.85 -11.77 -0.52
CA LYS A 335 -10.49 -12.34 0.67
C LYS A 335 -9.53 -12.44 1.86
N VAL A 336 -8.26 -12.78 1.62
CA VAL A 336 -7.21 -12.89 2.65
C VAL A 336 -6.57 -11.53 2.95
N LYS A 337 -6.27 -10.74 1.90
CA LYS A 337 -5.57 -9.44 2.00
C LYS A 337 -6.42 -8.38 2.70
N GLY A 338 -7.75 -8.49 2.60
CA GLY A 338 -8.67 -7.50 3.16
C GLY A 338 -9.18 -6.45 2.18
N SER A 339 -8.57 -6.37 1.01
CA SER A 339 -8.93 -5.49 -0.11
C SER A 339 -10.09 -6.03 -0.96
N VAL A 340 -10.34 -5.39 -2.10
CA VAL A 340 -11.29 -5.87 -3.10
C VAL A 340 -10.59 -6.15 -4.44
N PRO A 341 -11.14 -7.04 -5.29
CA PRO A 341 -10.58 -7.33 -6.61
C PRO A 341 -10.41 -6.06 -7.47
N ALA A 342 -9.33 -6.01 -8.26
CA ALA A 342 -9.14 -4.98 -9.27
C ALA A 342 -10.05 -5.17 -10.49
N ARG A 343 -10.54 -6.40 -10.70
CA ARG A 343 -11.47 -6.73 -11.78
C ARG A 343 -12.91 -6.44 -11.38
N THR A 344 -13.70 -5.94 -12.33
CA THR A 344 -15.11 -5.61 -12.14
C THR A 344 -16.07 -6.74 -12.50
N ASP A 345 -15.57 -7.81 -13.11
CA ASP A 345 -16.34 -8.97 -13.60
C ASP A 345 -16.27 -10.19 -12.66
N VAL A 346 -15.82 -10.01 -11.44
CA VAL A 346 -15.75 -11.07 -10.42
C VAL A 346 -16.86 -10.92 -9.39
N ASP A 347 -17.37 -12.07 -8.91
CA ASP A 347 -18.35 -12.11 -7.83
C ASP A 347 -17.65 -11.92 -6.47
N GLY A 348 -18.02 -10.87 -5.77
CA GLY A 348 -17.54 -10.55 -4.41
C GLY A 348 -18.40 -11.13 -3.29
N SER A 349 -19.38 -11.98 -3.58
CA SER A 349 -20.31 -12.56 -2.57
C SER A 349 -19.59 -13.39 -1.50
N ASP A 350 -18.41 -13.94 -1.83
CA ASP A 350 -17.56 -14.70 -0.92
C ASP A 350 -16.72 -13.83 0.04
N LEU A 351 -16.70 -12.52 -0.18
CA LEU A 351 -16.04 -11.60 0.74
C LEU A 351 -16.86 -11.45 2.04
N ASP A 352 -16.19 -11.16 3.14
CA ASP A 352 -16.87 -10.83 4.39
C ASP A 352 -17.65 -9.51 4.32
N ALA A 353 -18.42 -9.20 5.36
CA ALA A 353 -19.26 -8.00 5.39
C ALA A 353 -18.50 -6.70 5.16
N CYS A 354 -17.25 -6.58 5.67
CA CYS A 354 -16.42 -5.40 5.45
C CYS A 354 -15.94 -5.33 3.98
N GLY A 355 -15.60 -6.47 3.37
CA GLY A 355 -15.20 -6.54 1.96
C GLY A 355 -16.37 -6.22 1.02
N GLN A 356 -17.55 -6.74 1.30
CA GLN A 356 -18.77 -6.42 0.54
C GLN A 356 -19.14 -4.92 0.66
N GLN A 357 -19.00 -4.34 1.86
CA GLN A 357 -19.18 -2.91 2.07
C GLN A 357 -18.13 -2.11 1.26
N GLY A 358 -16.87 -2.55 1.27
CA GLY A 358 -15.80 -1.92 0.47
C GLY A 358 -16.10 -1.90 -1.03
N MET A 359 -16.55 -3.03 -1.60
CA MET A 359 -16.96 -3.09 -3.01
C MET A 359 -18.12 -2.14 -3.33
N LYS A 360 -19.13 -2.11 -2.46
CA LYS A 360 -20.28 -1.22 -2.60
C LYS A 360 -19.85 0.25 -2.57
N ASP A 361 -19.06 0.64 -1.58
CA ASP A 361 -18.61 2.02 -1.41
C ASP A 361 -17.77 2.50 -2.60
N LEU A 362 -16.85 1.64 -3.10
CA LEU A 362 -16.05 1.94 -4.29
C LEU A 362 -16.92 2.15 -5.53
N ALA A 363 -17.92 1.30 -5.74
CA ALA A 363 -18.84 1.43 -6.86
C ALA A 363 -19.69 2.70 -6.76
N GLU A 364 -20.21 3.04 -5.57
CA GLU A 364 -20.98 4.25 -5.32
C GLU A 364 -20.13 5.51 -5.48
N ALA A 365 -18.94 5.56 -4.88
CA ALA A 365 -18.02 6.69 -4.98
C ALA A 365 -17.56 6.93 -6.44
N SER A 366 -17.27 5.86 -7.17
CA SER A 366 -16.95 5.93 -8.61
C SER A 366 -18.08 6.54 -9.42
N LYS A 367 -19.32 6.10 -9.16
CA LYS A 367 -20.52 6.63 -9.83
C LYS A 367 -20.78 8.09 -9.50
N ASN A 368 -20.55 8.49 -8.26
CA ASN A 368 -20.81 9.84 -7.75
C ASN A 368 -19.68 10.83 -8.03
N GLY A 369 -18.51 10.36 -8.54
CA GLY A 369 -17.33 11.18 -8.76
C GLY A 369 -16.59 11.55 -7.47
N THR A 370 -16.76 10.77 -6.40
CA THR A 370 -16.15 10.96 -5.08
C THR A 370 -15.11 9.88 -4.75
N LEU A 371 -14.61 9.19 -5.76
CA LEU A 371 -13.50 8.24 -5.70
C LEU A 371 -12.20 8.94 -6.11
N PHE A 372 -11.28 9.15 -5.18
CA PHE A 372 -10.02 9.84 -5.44
C PHE A 372 -8.82 8.97 -5.09
N GLY A 373 -7.73 9.13 -5.86
CA GLY A 373 -6.45 8.54 -5.50
C GLY A 373 -5.97 9.07 -4.15
N SER A 374 -5.45 8.19 -3.30
CA SER A 374 -4.85 8.56 -2.02
C SER A 374 -3.54 9.31 -2.25
N MET A 375 -3.39 10.48 -1.62
CA MET A 375 -2.13 11.23 -1.58
C MET A 375 -1.07 10.41 -0.84
N ALA A 376 -1.44 9.84 0.29
CA ALA A 376 -0.56 9.00 1.11
C ALA A 376 0.03 7.79 0.36
N HIS A 377 -0.61 7.32 -0.71
CA HIS A 377 -0.18 6.12 -1.43
C HIS A 377 0.21 6.40 -2.89
N GLY A 378 0.53 7.66 -3.23
CA GLY A 378 1.04 8.03 -4.54
C GLY A 378 0.05 7.85 -5.69
N HIS A 379 -1.28 7.89 -5.41
CA HIS A 379 -2.33 7.85 -6.43
C HIS A 379 -2.96 9.22 -6.68
N ALA A 380 -2.65 10.22 -5.85
CA ALA A 380 -3.08 11.61 -6.04
C ALA A 380 -2.02 12.43 -6.78
N ALA A 381 -0.74 12.24 -6.44
CA ALA A 381 0.36 13.05 -6.97
C ALA A 381 1.65 12.21 -7.10
N PRO A 382 2.63 12.66 -7.93
CA PRO A 382 3.93 12.00 -8.07
C PRO A 382 4.72 11.91 -6.76
N ALA A 383 5.70 10.98 -6.72
CA ALA A 383 6.48 10.68 -5.53
C ALA A 383 7.14 11.90 -4.89
N ALA A 384 7.64 12.87 -5.67
CA ALA A 384 8.25 14.09 -5.14
C ALA A 384 7.25 14.90 -4.29
N VAL A 385 6.04 15.12 -4.80
CA VAL A 385 4.97 15.83 -4.10
C VAL A 385 4.49 15.04 -2.87
N LYS A 386 4.28 13.73 -3.02
CA LYS A 386 3.92 12.84 -1.91
C LYS A 386 4.92 12.95 -0.76
N ASN A 387 6.21 12.82 -1.05
CA ASN A 387 7.25 12.83 -0.02
C ASN A 387 7.38 14.20 0.64
N ALA A 388 7.30 15.29 -0.14
CA ALA A 388 7.28 16.65 0.41
C ALA A 388 6.06 16.88 1.33
N THR A 389 4.92 16.29 1.01
CA THR A 389 3.73 16.33 1.86
C THR A 389 3.92 15.51 3.14
N TYR A 390 4.56 14.35 3.06
CA TYR A 390 4.90 13.54 4.23
C TYR A 390 5.75 14.29 5.24
N ASP A 391 6.79 15.00 4.77
CA ASP A 391 7.70 15.74 5.64
C ASP A 391 6.95 16.77 6.50
N VAL A 392 6.00 17.50 5.89
CA VAL A 392 5.17 18.48 6.59
C VAL A 392 4.20 17.81 7.58
N ILE A 393 3.50 16.76 7.15
CA ILE A 393 2.54 16.04 8.00
C ILE A 393 3.24 15.44 9.21
N THR A 394 4.37 14.78 9.00
CA THR A 394 5.14 14.13 10.06
C THR A 394 5.69 15.15 11.06
N ALA A 395 6.21 16.28 10.58
CA ALA A 395 6.70 17.34 11.45
C ALA A 395 5.58 17.94 12.33
N GLU A 396 4.39 18.17 11.76
CA GLU A 396 3.22 18.63 12.53
C GLU A 396 2.74 17.57 13.51
N PHE A 397 2.59 16.32 13.09
CA PHE A 397 2.15 15.22 13.93
C PHE A 397 3.09 14.99 15.13
N ASN A 398 4.38 15.21 14.97
CA ASN A 398 5.38 15.13 16.03
C ASN A 398 5.48 16.40 16.88
N GLY A 399 4.70 17.44 16.57
CA GLY A 399 4.67 18.70 17.32
C GLY A 399 5.85 19.63 17.05
N GLU A 400 6.55 19.46 15.91
CA GLU A 400 7.67 20.32 15.50
C GLU A 400 7.18 21.65 14.91
N MET A 401 5.93 21.71 14.46
CA MET A 401 5.25 22.91 13.99
C MET A 401 3.76 22.91 14.35
N ASP A 402 3.15 24.09 14.41
CA ASP A 402 1.72 24.21 14.59
C ASP A 402 0.93 24.07 13.27
N ALA A 403 -0.37 23.88 13.36
CA ALA A 403 -1.25 23.66 12.21
C ALA A 403 -1.20 24.79 11.16
N LYS A 404 -1.08 26.05 11.61
CA LYS A 404 -1.02 27.20 10.69
C LYS A 404 0.30 27.23 9.94
N THR A 405 1.39 26.95 10.63
CA THR A 405 2.72 26.80 10.04
C THR A 405 2.74 25.63 9.08
N ALA A 406 2.17 24.49 9.45
CA ALA A 406 2.09 23.30 8.59
C ALA A 406 1.35 23.57 7.27
N ALA A 407 0.21 24.25 7.31
CA ALA A 407 -0.52 24.62 6.07
C ALA A 407 0.32 25.56 5.19
N ALA A 408 1.03 26.53 5.77
CA ALA A 408 1.90 27.43 5.01
C ALA A 408 3.13 26.72 4.41
N GLU A 409 3.75 25.80 5.16
CA GLU A 409 4.88 24.99 4.69
C GLU A 409 4.43 23.99 3.62
N LEU A 410 3.21 23.41 3.72
CA LEU A 410 2.66 22.52 2.72
C LEU A 410 2.57 23.18 1.34
N VAL A 411 2.14 24.45 1.27
CA VAL A 411 2.12 25.21 0.01
C VAL A 411 3.52 25.31 -0.60
N LYS A 412 4.52 25.62 0.20
CA LYS A 412 5.91 25.77 -0.27
C LYS A 412 6.52 24.43 -0.68
N ALA A 413 6.30 23.40 0.14
CA ALA A 413 6.83 22.06 -0.11
C ALA A 413 6.27 21.46 -1.40
N VAL A 414 4.96 21.57 -1.61
CA VAL A 414 4.30 21.10 -2.84
C VAL A 414 4.77 21.90 -4.06
N ALA A 415 4.84 23.24 -3.97
CA ALA A 415 5.34 24.07 -5.07
C ALA A 415 6.79 23.79 -5.44
N ALA A 416 7.63 23.43 -4.49
CA ALA A 416 9.03 23.09 -4.74
C ALA A 416 9.21 21.68 -5.34
N ALA A 417 8.21 20.80 -5.18
CA ALA A 417 8.23 19.42 -5.65
C ALA A 417 7.56 19.21 -7.02
N GLN A 418 6.85 20.22 -7.56
CA GLN A 418 6.26 20.24 -8.91
C GLN A 418 7.30 20.59 -9.98
#